data_4a35cc77addec951f16b6d79e79e7b71
#
_entry.id   4a35cc77addec951f16b6d79e79e7b71
#
_cell.length_a   1.000
_cell.length_b   1.000
_cell.length_c   1.000
_cell.angle_alpha   90.00
_cell.angle_beta   90.00
_cell.angle_gamma   90.00
#
_symmetry.space_group_name_H-M   'P 1'
#
loop_
_entity.id
_entity.type
_entity.pdbx_description
1 polymer ?
#
loop_
_entity_poly.entity_id
_entity_poly.type
_entity_poly.pdbx_seq_one_letter_code
_entity_poly.pdbx_strand_id
1 'polypeptide(L)'
;MSFSVNSSQQISIFDATANLTQREIKMLEKSWAKYFAENIFPAIDEEPFKVLYSDRPSRHNTPVNVIIGALIIKEIFQLTDEEIVETLPFDIRYQYALHTTSFEEQPLNDRTLGRFRARCNTYEERTGIDLIHQCIVGLSSEMAKMMKINTGMRRMDSLMVASSIKKMSRLELLYTCVANLAKFMHKSEDGAFPKSLIHYTEEDDHNRVLYHNRSEDTESKITQVLKDAARIITACGSRYDESSEYQLLIRVIEEQTDKEPDGNLILKSGKSDMNSELLQNPADPDATFRAKAGKDYRGYIANVVETADKNNSIAVDYQFEKNIYSDSQFVKDYLDKQPVSEEETILVTDGGYCGYENVKQAAEKKVHLITTDLKGADVADIYADFKFSEDGKEIISCPAGHRPKSNVYDINTQKCKASFPIEQCKGCPHFAECNPQLHVRVATIKLAKRTSYHAEQQRFFKTEKFKEYAHFRNGVETIPAALRKRHNVDKMPVRGLIRCRLYFGFKVVAMNVRKLVKYMSRLGKCALTPEIA
;
A
#
# COMPACT_ATOMS: atom_id res chain seq x y z
N MET A 1 26.40 -17.53 -2.55
CA MET A 1 25.53 -18.72 -2.37
C MET A 1 24.88 -19.01 -3.71
N SER A 2 24.91 -20.26 -4.15
CA SER A 2 24.20 -20.72 -5.33
C SER A 2 22.78 -21.10 -4.97
N PHE A 3 21.84 -20.90 -5.89
CA PHE A 3 20.45 -21.29 -5.73
C PHE A 3 20.28 -22.80 -5.82
N SER A 4 19.47 -23.38 -4.95
CA SER A 4 18.96 -24.73 -5.08
C SER A 4 17.56 -24.78 -4.54
N VAL A 5 16.67 -25.44 -5.29
CA VAL A 5 15.30 -25.71 -4.87
C VAL A 5 15.34 -26.76 -3.73
N ASN A 6 14.42 -26.64 -2.79
CA ASN A 6 14.32 -27.59 -1.69
C ASN A 6 13.87 -28.96 -2.21
N SER A 7 14.81 -29.87 -2.36
CA SER A 7 14.55 -31.27 -2.77
C SER A 7 14.36 -32.22 -1.58
N SER A 8 14.58 -31.76 -0.34
CA SER A 8 14.57 -32.62 0.84
C SER A 8 13.15 -32.86 1.37
N GLN A 9 12.41 -33.69 0.66
CA GLN A 9 11.18 -34.31 1.16
C GLN A 9 11.38 -35.80 1.50
N GLN A 10 12.64 -36.26 1.60
CA GLN A 10 12.93 -37.65 1.97
C GLN A 10 12.83 -37.82 3.48
N ILE A 11 11.98 -38.76 3.91
CA ILE A 11 11.91 -39.20 5.30
C ILE A 11 13.28 -39.79 5.66
N SER A 12 13.97 -39.17 6.59
CA SER A 12 15.24 -39.62 7.16
C SER A 12 14.98 -40.53 8.36
N ILE A 13 15.90 -41.45 8.63
CA ILE A 13 15.93 -42.22 9.90
C ILE A 13 16.09 -41.33 11.13
N PHE A 14 16.53 -40.09 10.94
CA PHE A 14 16.68 -39.07 12.00
C PHE A 14 15.46 -38.15 12.09
N ASP A 15 14.32 -38.52 11.45
CA ASP A 15 13.11 -37.69 11.52
C ASP A 15 12.60 -37.58 12.96
N ALA A 16 12.52 -36.34 13.46
CA ALA A 16 12.10 -36.09 14.84
C ALA A 16 10.68 -36.62 15.15
N THR A 17 9.83 -36.79 14.13
CA THR A 17 8.48 -37.37 14.28
C THR A 17 8.49 -38.87 14.54
N ALA A 18 9.59 -39.57 14.21
CA ALA A 18 9.70 -41.02 14.43
C ALA A 18 9.69 -41.40 15.93
N ASN A 19 10.06 -40.48 16.81
CA ASN A 19 10.07 -40.68 18.25
C ASN A 19 8.76 -40.31 18.95
N LEU A 20 7.75 -39.83 18.21
CA LEU A 20 6.48 -39.43 18.78
C LEU A 20 5.58 -40.64 19.08
N THR A 21 4.89 -40.61 20.20
CA THR A 21 3.83 -41.56 20.51
C THR A 21 2.63 -41.37 19.59
N GLN A 22 1.80 -42.42 19.45
CA GLN A 22 0.56 -42.38 18.69
C GLN A 22 -0.40 -41.23 19.11
N ARG A 23 -0.35 -40.86 20.40
CA ARG A 23 -1.14 -39.72 20.91
C ARG A 23 -0.58 -38.40 20.42
N GLU A 24 0.71 -38.22 20.43
CA GLU A 24 1.41 -36.99 19.99
C GLU A 24 1.26 -36.82 18.47
N ILE A 25 1.37 -37.89 17.69
CA ILE A 25 1.11 -37.87 16.24
C ILE A 25 -0.32 -37.38 15.97
N LYS A 26 -1.33 -37.91 16.67
CA LYS A 26 -2.72 -37.45 16.52
C LYS A 26 -2.92 -35.98 16.92
N MET A 27 -2.15 -35.48 17.89
CA MET A 27 -2.19 -34.08 18.28
C MET A 27 -1.54 -33.20 17.20
N LEU A 28 -0.40 -33.62 16.65
CA LEU A 28 0.29 -32.93 15.55
C LEU A 28 -0.60 -32.87 14.31
N GLU A 29 -1.22 -33.96 13.91
CA GLU A 29 -2.14 -34.07 12.78
C GLU A 29 -3.39 -33.19 12.90
N LYS A 30 -3.83 -32.88 14.12
CA LYS A 30 -4.94 -31.95 14.37
C LYS A 30 -4.50 -30.49 14.51
N SER A 31 -3.18 -30.24 14.57
CA SER A 31 -2.65 -28.89 14.77
C SER A 31 -2.65 -28.07 13.47
N TRP A 32 -2.44 -26.76 13.62
CA TRP A 32 -2.24 -25.84 12.49
C TRP A 32 -1.06 -26.26 11.60
N ALA A 33 -0.03 -26.90 12.21
CA ALA A 33 1.21 -27.27 11.53
C ALA A 33 0.96 -28.24 10.36
N LYS A 34 0.03 -29.19 10.50
CA LYS A 34 -0.34 -30.09 9.41
C LYS A 34 -0.88 -29.32 8.20
N TYR A 35 -1.81 -28.40 8.43
CA TYR A 35 -2.39 -27.62 7.34
C TYR A 35 -1.40 -26.69 6.67
N PHE A 36 -0.50 -26.13 7.44
CA PHE A 36 0.60 -25.35 6.90
C PHE A 36 1.53 -26.23 6.04
N ALA A 37 1.95 -27.36 6.56
CA ALA A 37 2.84 -28.32 5.87
C ALA A 37 2.24 -28.86 4.57
N GLU A 38 0.95 -29.21 4.59
CA GLU A 38 0.30 -29.84 3.44
C GLU A 38 -0.21 -28.86 2.37
N ASN A 39 -0.54 -27.62 2.75
CA ASN A 39 -1.24 -26.70 1.85
C ASN A 39 -0.50 -25.39 1.60
N ILE A 40 0.22 -24.86 2.59
CA ILE A 40 0.88 -23.55 2.46
C ILE A 40 2.34 -23.71 2.04
N PHE A 41 3.08 -24.55 2.75
CA PHE A 41 4.50 -24.74 2.49
C PHE A 41 4.80 -25.24 1.06
N PRO A 42 4.09 -26.25 0.51
CA PRO A 42 4.30 -26.70 -0.87
C PRO A 42 3.89 -25.69 -1.95
N ALA A 43 3.02 -24.75 -1.60
CA ALA A 43 2.58 -23.70 -2.52
C ALA A 43 3.53 -22.51 -2.59
N ILE A 44 4.60 -22.47 -1.78
CA ILE A 44 5.64 -21.45 -1.85
C ILE A 44 6.54 -21.75 -3.06
N ASP A 45 6.38 -20.95 -4.12
CA ASP A 45 7.22 -21.06 -5.31
C ASP A 45 8.59 -20.41 -5.05
N GLU A 46 9.66 -21.22 -5.13
CA GLU A 46 11.04 -20.78 -4.90
C GLU A 46 11.70 -20.24 -6.17
N GLU A 47 11.26 -20.63 -7.36
CA GLU A 47 11.94 -20.36 -8.62
C GLU A 47 12.11 -18.85 -8.93
N PRO A 48 11.12 -17.97 -8.67
CA PRO A 48 11.28 -16.53 -8.87
C PRO A 48 12.43 -15.92 -8.06
N PHE A 49 12.79 -16.53 -6.92
CA PHE A 49 13.86 -16.04 -6.05
C PHE A 49 15.27 -16.41 -6.48
N LYS A 50 15.44 -17.23 -7.51
CA LYS A 50 16.73 -17.60 -8.09
C LYS A 50 17.59 -16.38 -8.45
N VAL A 51 16.96 -15.32 -8.91
CA VAL A 51 17.61 -14.03 -9.26
C VAL A 51 18.34 -13.36 -8.08
N LEU A 52 18.08 -13.76 -6.85
CA LEU A 52 18.74 -13.25 -5.65
C LEU A 52 20.07 -13.96 -5.34
N TYR A 53 20.41 -15.00 -6.08
CA TYR A 53 21.53 -15.88 -5.81
C TYR A 53 22.50 -15.90 -6.99
N SER A 54 23.72 -16.41 -6.75
CA SER A 54 24.78 -16.47 -7.77
C SER A 54 24.67 -17.73 -8.61
N ASP A 55 24.90 -17.61 -9.93
CA ASP A 55 25.03 -18.75 -10.84
C ASP A 55 26.38 -19.47 -10.67
N ARG A 56 27.35 -18.90 -9.93
CA ARG A 56 28.64 -19.53 -9.69
C ARG A 56 28.51 -20.64 -8.64
N PRO A 57 29.13 -21.79 -8.84
CA PRO A 57 29.17 -22.86 -7.84
C PRO A 57 29.69 -22.34 -6.50
N SER A 58 28.90 -22.48 -5.47
CA SER A 58 29.23 -22.04 -4.10
C SER A 58 28.34 -22.80 -3.10
N ARG A 59 28.53 -22.58 -1.80
CA ARG A 59 27.62 -23.15 -0.79
C ARG A 59 26.16 -22.85 -1.16
N HIS A 60 25.33 -23.88 -1.09
CA HIS A 60 23.89 -23.75 -1.31
C HIS A 60 23.24 -22.75 -0.35
N ASN A 61 22.16 -22.14 -0.80
CA ASN A 61 21.34 -21.30 0.05
C ASN A 61 20.56 -22.15 1.08
N THR A 62 20.13 -21.54 2.17
CA THR A 62 19.01 -22.08 2.93
C THR A 62 17.78 -22.10 2.01
N PRO A 63 16.98 -23.18 1.95
CA PRO A 63 15.82 -23.26 1.07
C PRO A 63 14.90 -22.04 1.24
N VAL A 64 14.50 -21.45 0.13
CA VAL A 64 13.71 -20.21 0.14
C VAL A 64 12.32 -20.43 0.73
N ASN A 65 11.69 -21.57 0.45
CA ASN A 65 10.41 -21.93 1.03
C ASN A 65 10.46 -22.06 2.55
N VAL A 66 11.58 -22.54 3.13
CA VAL A 66 11.79 -22.60 4.59
C VAL A 66 11.90 -21.19 5.16
N ILE A 67 12.62 -20.28 4.49
CA ILE A 67 12.75 -18.88 4.92
C ILE A 67 11.39 -18.17 4.89
N ILE A 68 10.68 -18.27 3.76
CA ILE A 68 9.36 -17.63 3.58
C ILE A 68 8.34 -18.24 4.54
N GLY A 69 8.32 -19.58 4.68
CA GLY A 69 7.45 -20.27 5.61
C GLY A 69 7.68 -19.82 7.06
N ALA A 70 8.93 -19.69 7.48
CA ALA A 70 9.28 -19.17 8.81
C ALA A 70 8.83 -17.72 8.99
N LEU A 71 9.01 -16.85 8.01
CA LEU A 71 8.54 -15.46 8.04
C LEU A 71 7.01 -15.37 8.12
N ILE A 72 6.27 -16.25 7.46
CA ILE A 72 4.80 -16.34 7.59
C ILE A 72 4.41 -16.81 9.00
N ILE A 73 5.02 -17.87 9.51
CA ILE A 73 4.75 -18.42 10.86
C ILE A 73 5.05 -17.38 11.92
N LYS A 74 6.19 -16.70 11.80
CA LYS A 74 6.57 -15.60 12.68
C LYS A 74 5.46 -14.54 12.79
N GLU A 75 4.88 -14.11 11.65
CA GLU A 75 3.80 -13.12 11.67
C GLU A 75 2.45 -13.70 12.17
N ILE A 76 2.20 -15.00 11.99
CA ILE A 76 1.03 -15.67 12.58
C ILE A 76 1.07 -15.60 14.10
N PHE A 77 2.23 -15.87 14.70
CA PHE A 77 2.41 -15.93 16.16
C PHE A 77 2.99 -14.66 16.77
N GLN A 78 3.26 -13.62 15.95
CA GLN A 78 3.85 -12.33 16.37
C GLN A 78 5.21 -12.48 17.05
N LEU A 79 6.03 -13.41 16.56
CA LEU A 79 7.38 -13.65 17.05
C LEU A 79 8.37 -12.65 16.46
N THR A 80 9.48 -12.44 17.15
CA THR A 80 10.67 -11.78 16.61
C THR A 80 11.47 -12.74 15.72
N ASP A 81 12.51 -12.25 15.03
CA ASP A 81 13.42 -13.12 14.28
C ASP A 81 14.20 -14.09 15.19
N GLU A 82 14.56 -13.63 16.37
CA GLU A 82 15.23 -14.43 17.38
C GLU A 82 14.31 -15.52 17.92
N GLU A 83 13.10 -15.15 18.34
CA GLU A 83 12.13 -16.11 18.90
C GLU A 83 11.75 -17.23 17.92
N ILE A 84 11.56 -16.97 16.61
CA ILE A 84 11.27 -18.04 15.65
C ILE A 84 12.48 -18.98 15.48
N VAL A 85 13.68 -18.44 15.46
CA VAL A 85 14.92 -19.23 15.34
C VAL A 85 15.16 -20.06 16.59
N GLU A 86 14.92 -19.52 17.79
CA GLU A 86 15.03 -20.23 19.05
C GLU A 86 13.93 -21.30 19.23
N THR A 87 12.73 -21.05 18.71
CA THR A 87 11.60 -22.00 18.81
C THR A 87 11.80 -23.21 17.91
N LEU A 88 12.40 -23.03 16.73
CA LEU A 88 12.53 -24.09 15.73
C LEU A 88 13.20 -25.37 16.25
N PRO A 89 14.31 -25.35 17.00
CA PRO A 89 14.94 -26.56 17.51
C PRO A 89 14.12 -27.35 18.54
N PHE A 90 13.19 -26.69 19.24
CA PHE A 90 12.49 -27.26 20.40
C PHE A 90 11.01 -27.56 20.14
N ASP A 91 10.37 -26.92 19.15
CA ASP A 91 8.94 -27.14 18.84
C ASP A 91 8.77 -27.91 17.53
N ILE A 92 8.43 -29.17 17.64
CA ILE A 92 8.24 -30.07 16.50
C ILE A 92 7.12 -29.61 15.55
N ARG A 93 6.15 -28.81 16.00
CA ARG A 93 5.10 -28.26 15.13
C ARG A 93 5.67 -27.32 14.10
N TYR A 94 6.67 -26.51 14.47
CA TYR A 94 7.35 -25.58 13.56
C TYR A 94 8.22 -26.34 12.55
N GLN A 95 8.96 -27.34 13.03
CA GLN A 95 9.76 -28.21 12.15
C GLN A 95 8.85 -28.95 11.16
N TYR A 96 7.75 -29.50 11.64
CA TYR A 96 6.77 -30.20 10.80
C TYR A 96 6.17 -29.27 9.74
N ALA A 97 5.76 -28.07 10.13
CA ALA A 97 5.20 -27.07 9.24
C ALA A 97 6.17 -26.65 8.11
N LEU A 98 7.48 -26.63 8.41
CA LEU A 98 8.55 -26.22 7.48
C LEU A 98 9.26 -27.39 6.78
N HIS A 99 8.79 -28.64 6.99
CA HIS A 99 9.43 -29.86 6.47
C HIS A 99 10.92 -29.99 6.89
N THR A 100 11.24 -29.58 8.10
CA THR A 100 12.61 -29.63 8.66
C THR A 100 12.79 -30.66 9.76
N THR A 101 11.83 -31.55 9.96
CA THR A 101 11.89 -32.62 10.98
C THR A 101 13.05 -33.62 10.80
N SER A 102 13.54 -33.76 9.58
CA SER A 102 14.67 -34.64 9.21
C SER A 102 16.02 -33.93 9.18
N PHE A 103 16.10 -32.65 9.54
CA PHE A 103 17.37 -31.94 9.59
C PHE A 103 18.07 -32.21 10.92
N GLU A 104 19.34 -32.59 10.88
CA GLU A 104 20.18 -32.73 12.10
C GLU A 104 20.30 -31.40 12.81
N GLU A 105 20.48 -30.32 12.06
CA GLU A 105 20.61 -28.96 12.55
C GLU A 105 19.60 -28.06 11.81
N GLN A 106 18.83 -27.30 12.55
CA GLN A 106 17.83 -26.43 11.93
C GLN A 106 18.49 -25.36 11.05
N PRO A 107 17.98 -25.15 9.80
CA PRO A 107 18.72 -24.42 8.76
C PRO A 107 18.67 -22.90 8.90
N LEU A 108 17.93 -22.35 9.88
CA LEU A 108 17.70 -20.93 10.06
C LEU A 108 18.51 -20.36 11.22
N ASN A 109 19.02 -19.16 11.01
CA ASN A 109 19.51 -18.26 12.04
C ASN A 109 18.98 -16.84 11.78
N ASP A 110 19.09 -15.95 12.76
CA ASP A 110 18.64 -14.55 12.71
C ASP A 110 19.16 -13.80 11.48
N ARG A 111 20.45 -13.99 11.16
CA ARG A 111 21.09 -13.36 10.00
C ARG A 111 20.56 -13.88 8.67
N THR A 112 20.08 -15.13 8.61
CA THR A 112 19.50 -15.69 7.38
C THR A 112 18.24 -14.94 6.98
N LEU A 113 17.31 -14.72 7.92
CA LEU A 113 16.07 -13.99 7.71
C LEU A 113 16.34 -12.54 7.30
N GLY A 114 17.22 -11.85 8.03
CA GLY A 114 17.59 -10.47 7.73
C GLY A 114 18.25 -10.31 6.36
N ARG A 115 19.20 -11.18 6.00
CA ARG A 115 19.88 -11.16 4.70
C ARG A 115 18.94 -11.46 3.54
N PHE A 116 18.00 -12.37 3.72
CA PHE A 116 17.01 -12.67 2.69
C PHE A 116 16.14 -11.44 2.39
N ARG A 117 15.57 -10.80 3.42
CA ARG A 117 14.81 -9.56 3.25
C ARG A 117 15.62 -8.45 2.61
N ALA A 118 16.88 -8.27 3.01
CA ALA A 118 17.76 -7.27 2.42
C ALA A 118 17.98 -7.52 0.90
N ARG A 119 18.17 -8.77 0.48
CA ARG A 119 18.30 -9.11 -0.94
C ARG A 119 17.01 -8.83 -1.72
N CYS A 120 15.83 -9.17 -1.17
CA CYS A 120 14.56 -8.85 -1.79
C CYS A 120 14.40 -7.33 -1.96
N ASN A 121 14.68 -6.54 -0.92
CA ASN A 121 14.61 -5.08 -0.97
C ASN A 121 15.56 -4.50 -2.04
N THR A 122 16.84 -4.91 -2.04
CA THR A 122 17.83 -4.43 -3.02
C THR A 122 17.45 -4.82 -4.45
N TYR A 123 16.84 -6.00 -4.64
CA TYR A 123 16.35 -6.41 -5.95
C TYR A 123 15.18 -5.53 -6.40
N GLU A 124 14.22 -5.28 -5.53
CA GLU A 124 13.08 -4.40 -5.81
C GLU A 124 13.55 -2.96 -6.08
N GLU A 125 14.46 -2.39 -5.28
CA GLU A 125 15.05 -1.06 -5.50
C GLU A 125 15.67 -0.91 -6.89
N ARG A 126 16.34 -1.96 -7.36
CA ARG A 126 17.04 -1.96 -8.65
C ARG A 126 16.13 -2.22 -9.84
N THR A 127 15.13 -3.07 -9.71
CA THR A 127 14.33 -3.60 -10.83
C THR A 127 12.88 -3.16 -10.83
N GLY A 128 12.38 -2.66 -9.70
CA GLY A 128 10.96 -2.37 -9.48
C GLY A 128 10.09 -3.63 -9.30
N ILE A 129 10.69 -4.83 -9.19
CA ILE A 129 9.98 -6.10 -9.06
C ILE A 129 9.94 -6.54 -7.60
N ASP A 130 8.75 -6.59 -7.01
CA ASP A 130 8.50 -7.12 -5.67
C ASP A 130 8.23 -8.63 -5.73
N LEU A 131 9.26 -9.44 -5.49
CA LEU A 131 9.17 -10.90 -5.48
C LEU A 131 8.30 -11.43 -4.33
N ILE A 132 8.30 -10.75 -3.20
CA ILE A 132 7.49 -11.13 -2.03
C ILE A 132 6.01 -10.90 -2.33
N HIS A 133 5.65 -9.77 -2.95
CA HIS A 133 4.28 -9.52 -3.37
C HIS A 133 3.78 -10.62 -4.33
N GLN A 134 4.57 -10.97 -5.35
CA GLN A 134 4.21 -12.04 -6.31
C GLN A 134 3.97 -13.38 -5.58
N CYS A 135 4.84 -13.76 -4.67
CA CYS A 135 4.71 -14.99 -3.88
C CYS A 135 3.44 -14.96 -3.01
N ILE A 136 3.16 -13.86 -2.32
CA ILE A 136 2.00 -13.73 -1.42
C ILE A 136 0.69 -13.74 -2.20
N VAL A 137 0.62 -13.08 -3.35
CA VAL A 137 -0.55 -13.11 -4.24
C VAL A 137 -0.81 -14.54 -4.75
N GLY A 138 0.24 -15.27 -5.16
CA GLY A 138 0.14 -16.67 -5.54
C GLY A 138 -0.41 -17.54 -4.42
N LEU A 139 0.16 -17.46 -3.23
CA LEU A 139 -0.31 -18.18 -2.03
C LEU A 139 -1.76 -17.83 -1.68
N SER A 140 -2.13 -16.56 -1.76
CA SER A 140 -3.49 -16.10 -1.47
C SER A 140 -4.51 -16.65 -2.46
N SER A 141 -4.13 -16.76 -3.73
CA SER A 141 -4.96 -17.38 -4.77
C SER A 141 -5.19 -18.87 -4.49
N GLU A 142 -4.14 -19.63 -4.13
CA GLU A 142 -4.27 -21.04 -3.75
C GLU A 142 -5.17 -21.21 -2.50
N MET A 143 -5.01 -20.38 -1.49
CA MET A 143 -5.88 -20.39 -0.30
C MET A 143 -7.34 -20.08 -0.65
N ALA A 144 -7.62 -19.16 -1.59
CA ALA A 144 -8.98 -18.88 -2.06
C ALA A 144 -9.61 -20.11 -2.71
N LYS A 145 -8.85 -20.84 -3.55
CA LYS A 145 -9.29 -22.11 -4.16
C LYS A 145 -9.59 -23.17 -3.10
N MET A 146 -8.70 -23.35 -2.11
CA MET A 146 -8.90 -24.32 -1.02
C MET A 146 -10.15 -24.02 -0.21
N MET A 147 -10.45 -22.73 0.01
CA MET A 147 -11.64 -22.27 0.72
C MET A 147 -12.89 -22.24 -0.17
N LYS A 148 -12.76 -22.59 -1.46
CA LYS A 148 -13.83 -22.59 -2.47
C LYS A 148 -14.55 -21.23 -2.59
N ILE A 149 -13.82 -20.14 -2.40
CA ILE A 149 -14.35 -18.78 -2.52
C ILE A 149 -14.39 -18.41 -4.00
N ASN A 150 -15.55 -17.91 -4.46
CA ASN A 150 -15.67 -17.37 -5.81
C ASN A 150 -14.89 -16.05 -5.91
N THR A 151 -13.93 -15.98 -6.81
CA THR A 151 -13.07 -14.82 -7.03
C THR A 151 -13.65 -13.79 -8.01
N GLY A 152 -14.83 -14.05 -8.58
CA GLY A 152 -15.51 -13.15 -9.53
C GLY A 152 -16.06 -11.87 -8.89
N MET A 153 -16.23 -11.85 -7.56
CA MET A 153 -16.62 -10.65 -6.82
C MET A 153 -15.53 -10.27 -5.82
N ARG A 154 -15.03 -9.05 -5.94
CA ARG A 154 -13.96 -8.49 -5.10
C ARG A 154 -14.40 -7.17 -4.49
N ARG A 155 -13.80 -6.82 -3.38
CA ARG A 155 -13.95 -5.51 -2.72
C ARG A 155 -12.57 -4.97 -2.36
N MET A 156 -12.45 -3.65 -2.32
CA MET A 156 -11.20 -2.96 -2.10
C MET A 156 -11.38 -1.86 -1.05
N ASP A 157 -10.42 -1.73 -0.16
CA ASP A 157 -10.38 -0.64 0.81
C ASP A 157 -8.96 -0.31 1.22
N SER A 158 -8.76 0.95 1.62
CA SER A 158 -7.46 1.47 2.05
C SER A 158 -7.39 1.64 3.56
N LEU A 159 -6.18 1.50 4.11
CA LEU A 159 -5.90 1.79 5.50
C LEU A 159 -4.60 2.58 5.64
N MET A 160 -4.61 3.56 6.56
CA MET A 160 -3.40 4.28 6.93
C MET A 160 -2.52 3.40 7.80
N VAL A 161 -1.22 3.38 7.50
CA VAL A 161 -0.19 2.66 8.25
C VAL A 161 0.80 3.67 8.81
N ALA A 162 0.90 3.73 10.13
CA ALA A 162 1.83 4.65 10.77
C ALA A 162 3.28 4.21 10.58
N SER A 163 4.17 5.14 10.25
CA SER A 163 5.60 4.92 10.35
C SER A 163 6.06 5.02 11.81
N SER A 164 7.07 4.23 12.17
CA SER A 164 7.71 4.27 13.51
C SER A 164 8.65 5.48 13.64
N ILE A 165 8.11 6.69 13.48
CA ILE A 165 8.84 7.96 13.56
C ILE A 165 8.25 8.88 14.63
N LYS A 166 9.11 9.68 15.26
CA LYS A 166 8.72 10.78 16.13
C LYS A 166 8.23 11.95 15.28
N LYS A 167 7.18 12.64 15.71
CA LYS A 167 6.80 13.93 15.16
C LYS A 167 7.87 14.95 15.52
N MET A 168 8.41 15.65 14.53
CA MET A 168 9.41 16.70 14.71
C MET A 168 8.81 18.08 14.50
N SER A 169 9.30 19.09 15.25
CA SER A 169 9.11 20.49 14.92
C SER A 169 10.01 20.88 13.75
N ARG A 170 9.75 22.03 13.10
CA ARG A 170 10.64 22.56 12.04
C ARG A 170 12.08 22.75 12.52
N LEU A 171 12.25 23.30 13.71
CA LEU A 171 13.57 23.47 14.30
C LEU A 171 14.27 22.12 14.48
N GLU A 172 13.57 21.15 15.06
CA GLU A 172 14.12 19.81 15.29
C GLU A 172 14.49 19.10 13.97
N LEU A 173 13.66 19.24 12.94
CA LEU A 173 13.89 18.64 11.63
C LEU A 173 15.16 19.22 10.97
N LEU A 174 15.25 20.55 10.90
CA LEU A 174 16.42 21.26 10.34
C LEU A 174 17.69 20.93 11.12
N TYR A 175 17.62 21.04 12.46
CA TYR A 175 18.75 20.71 13.33
C TYR A 175 19.22 19.27 13.10
N THR A 176 18.31 18.31 13.04
CA THR A 176 18.65 16.89 12.89
C THR A 176 19.34 16.62 11.56
N CYS A 177 18.87 17.23 10.46
CA CYS A 177 19.51 17.09 9.15
C CYS A 177 20.94 17.68 9.14
N VAL A 178 21.13 18.86 9.73
CA VAL A 178 22.46 19.49 9.88
C VAL A 178 23.38 18.62 10.74
N ALA A 179 22.88 18.16 11.89
CA ALA A 179 23.64 17.33 12.83
C ALA A 179 24.05 15.98 12.21
N ASN A 180 23.16 15.35 11.45
CA ASN A 180 23.48 14.09 10.76
C ASN A 180 24.64 14.27 9.76
N LEU A 181 24.58 15.31 8.93
CA LEU A 181 25.66 15.58 7.98
C LEU A 181 26.95 15.99 8.71
N ALA A 182 26.86 16.81 9.78
CA ALA A 182 28.03 17.19 10.59
C ALA A 182 28.72 15.97 11.20
N LYS A 183 27.96 15.05 11.77
CA LYS A 183 28.48 13.79 12.34
C LYS A 183 29.08 12.90 11.25
N PHE A 184 28.47 12.83 10.07
CA PHE A 184 28.97 12.06 8.94
C PHE A 184 30.32 12.60 8.44
N MET A 185 30.42 13.92 8.22
CA MET A 185 31.68 14.55 7.80
C MET A 185 32.77 14.45 8.87
N HIS A 186 32.42 14.66 10.14
CA HIS A 186 33.38 14.53 11.25
C HIS A 186 33.96 13.12 11.34
N LYS A 187 33.09 12.09 11.20
CA LYS A 187 33.51 10.68 11.22
C LYS A 187 34.39 10.31 10.02
N SER A 188 34.23 11.00 8.90
CA SER A 188 35.03 10.79 7.68
C SER A 188 36.42 11.44 7.77
N GLU A 189 36.75 12.08 8.91
CA GLU A 189 38.01 12.80 9.14
C GLU A 189 38.33 13.85 8.06
N ASP A 190 37.30 14.43 7.45
CA ASP A 190 37.47 15.42 6.39
C ASP A 190 38.01 16.74 6.96
N GLY A 191 39.21 17.12 6.54
CA GLY A 191 39.85 18.38 6.91
C GLY A 191 39.06 19.64 6.55
N ALA A 192 38.04 19.54 5.70
CA ALA A 192 37.15 20.63 5.34
C ALA A 192 35.96 20.80 6.32
N PHE A 193 35.81 19.94 7.30
CA PHE A 193 34.74 20.08 8.30
C PHE A 193 34.91 21.38 9.11
N PRO A 194 33.90 22.28 9.12
CA PRO A 194 34.00 23.57 9.80
C PRO A 194 34.11 23.37 11.33
N LYS A 195 35.19 23.83 11.94
CA LYS A 195 35.39 23.74 13.40
C LYS A 195 34.28 24.40 14.22
N SER A 196 33.60 25.43 13.66
CA SER A 196 32.46 26.08 14.31
C SER A 196 31.24 25.17 14.47
N LEU A 197 31.16 24.07 13.73
CA LEU A 197 30.03 23.12 13.75
C LEU A 197 30.33 21.88 14.60
N ILE A 198 31.46 21.84 15.31
CA ILE A 198 31.86 20.68 16.14
C ILE A 198 30.80 20.35 17.21
N HIS A 199 30.11 21.37 17.74
CA HIS A 199 29.06 21.17 18.76
C HIS A 199 27.93 20.22 18.30
N TYR A 200 27.61 20.13 16.98
CA TYR A 200 26.61 19.17 16.48
C TYR A 200 27.01 17.71 16.68
N THR A 201 28.27 17.43 16.97
CA THR A 201 28.77 16.07 17.26
C THR A 201 28.65 15.70 18.73
N GLU A 202 28.44 16.67 19.62
CA GLU A 202 28.28 16.48 21.08
C GLU A 202 26.91 15.87 21.39
N GLU A 203 26.86 14.95 22.39
CA GLU A 203 25.61 14.26 22.76
C GLU A 203 24.55 15.21 23.35
N ASP A 204 24.97 16.21 24.14
CA ASP A 204 24.06 17.13 24.82
C ASP A 204 23.62 18.32 23.99
N ASP A 205 24.22 18.56 22.82
CA ASP A 205 23.90 19.72 22.00
C ASP A 205 22.45 19.73 21.52
N HIS A 206 21.93 18.55 21.11
CA HIS A 206 20.53 18.38 20.74
C HIS A 206 19.58 18.88 21.86
N ASN A 207 19.88 18.53 23.10
CA ASN A 207 19.04 18.94 24.22
C ASN A 207 19.15 20.46 24.50
N ARG A 208 20.34 21.03 24.38
CA ARG A 208 20.57 22.50 24.56
C ARG A 208 19.80 23.30 23.52
N VAL A 209 19.75 22.84 22.26
CA VAL A 209 19.09 23.60 21.19
C VAL A 209 17.58 23.42 21.22
N LEU A 210 17.07 22.21 21.48
CA LEU A 210 15.65 21.86 21.30
C LEU A 210 14.80 21.97 22.57
N TYR A 211 15.39 21.69 23.75
CA TYR A 211 14.65 21.78 25.01
C TYR A 211 14.88 23.13 25.70
N HIS A 212 13.95 23.53 26.55
CA HIS A 212 13.94 24.79 27.28
C HIS A 212 13.82 26.04 26.39
N ASN A 213 13.09 25.95 25.27
CA ASN A 213 12.84 27.09 24.39
C ASN A 213 11.60 27.87 24.79
N ARG A 214 11.74 29.18 24.94
CA ARG A 214 10.62 30.14 24.84
C ARG A 214 10.30 30.34 23.36
N SER A 215 9.04 30.66 23.02
CA SER A 215 8.62 30.87 21.62
C SER A 215 9.48 31.94 20.91
N GLU A 216 9.90 32.96 21.61
CA GLU A 216 10.75 34.06 21.11
C GLU A 216 12.17 33.60 20.72
N ASP A 217 12.70 32.54 21.36
CA ASP A 217 14.02 32.01 21.06
C ASP A 217 14.02 31.07 19.83
N THR A 218 12.85 30.59 19.43
CA THR A 218 12.75 29.60 18.35
C THR A 218 13.16 30.14 16.99
N GLU A 219 12.77 31.38 16.66
CA GLU A 219 13.11 32.03 15.38
C GLU A 219 14.61 32.30 15.27
N SER A 220 15.22 32.80 16.37
CA SER A 220 16.66 33.04 16.40
C SER A 220 17.47 31.75 16.23
N LYS A 221 17.04 30.65 16.86
CA LYS A 221 17.67 29.34 16.72
C LYS A 221 17.51 28.77 15.32
N ILE A 222 16.34 28.89 14.70
CA ILE A 222 16.13 28.47 13.30
C ILE A 222 17.07 29.27 12.40
N THR A 223 17.16 30.58 12.57
CA THR A 223 18.07 31.43 11.78
C THR A 223 19.53 30.96 11.93
N GLN A 224 19.94 30.59 13.14
CA GLN A 224 21.28 30.08 13.38
C GLN A 224 21.50 28.72 12.69
N VAL A 225 20.55 27.79 12.82
CA VAL A 225 20.63 26.45 12.15
C VAL A 225 20.67 26.61 10.63
N LEU A 226 19.94 27.56 10.05
CA LEU A 226 19.98 27.82 8.60
C LEU A 226 21.34 28.39 8.16
N LYS A 227 21.96 29.27 8.94
CA LYS A 227 23.33 29.73 8.69
C LYS A 227 24.34 28.60 8.77
N ASP A 228 24.18 27.68 9.71
CA ASP A 228 25.03 26.51 9.86
C ASP A 228 24.80 25.51 8.73
N ALA A 229 23.56 25.34 8.26
CA ALA A 229 23.23 24.57 7.07
C ALA A 229 23.94 25.12 5.82
N ALA A 230 23.90 26.42 5.59
CA ALA A 230 24.60 27.06 4.46
C ALA A 230 26.12 26.85 4.55
N ARG A 231 26.70 26.96 5.75
CA ARG A 231 28.14 26.73 5.97
C ARG A 231 28.56 25.29 5.69
N ILE A 232 27.81 24.31 6.18
CA ILE A 232 28.16 22.90 5.99
C ILE A 232 27.99 22.50 4.53
N ILE A 233 26.93 22.95 3.83
CA ILE A 233 26.71 22.74 2.40
C ILE A 233 27.90 23.31 1.59
N THR A 234 28.32 24.54 1.90
CA THR A 234 29.48 25.15 1.23
C THR A 234 30.77 24.36 1.49
N ALA A 235 30.97 23.87 2.71
CA ALA A 235 32.13 23.06 3.08
C ALA A 235 32.13 21.67 2.39
N CYS A 236 30.96 21.09 2.12
CA CYS A 236 30.85 19.82 1.40
C CYS A 236 31.37 19.91 -0.04
N GLY A 237 31.11 21.03 -0.74
CA GLY A 237 31.29 21.09 -2.18
C GLY A 237 30.56 19.94 -2.87
N SER A 238 31.20 19.29 -3.86
CA SER A 238 30.63 18.11 -4.56
C SER A 238 31.02 16.76 -3.95
N ARG A 239 31.74 16.75 -2.83
CA ARG A 239 32.31 15.51 -2.26
C ARG A 239 31.28 14.57 -1.63
N TYR A 240 30.15 15.11 -1.19
CA TYR A 240 29.13 14.37 -0.45
C TYR A 240 27.77 14.32 -1.16
N ASP A 241 27.69 14.71 -2.42
CA ASP A 241 26.45 14.82 -3.20
C ASP A 241 25.65 13.50 -3.22
N GLU A 242 26.34 12.37 -3.21
CA GLU A 242 25.72 11.04 -3.21
C GLU A 242 25.37 10.52 -1.81
N SER A 243 25.78 11.21 -0.72
CA SER A 243 25.48 10.76 0.62
C SER A 243 23.99 11.04 0.99
N SER A 244 23.38 10.11 1.70
CA SER A 244 21.98 10.26 2.15
C SER A 244 21.82 11.47 3.07
N GLU A 245 22.81 11.76 3.91
CA GLU A 245 22.81 12.88 4.85
C GLU A 245 22.81 14.23 4.14
N TYR A 246 23.62 14.37 3.08
CA TYR A 246 23.64 15.57 2.26
C TYR A 246 22.33 15.76 1.50
N GLN A 247 21.87 14.72 0.80
CA GLN A 247 20.62 14.78 0.05
C GLN A 247 19.41 15.12 0.93
N LEU A 248 19.35 14.58 2.16
CA LEU A 248 18.29 14.91 3.12
C LEU A 248 18.38 16.37 3.62
N LEU A 249 19.58 16.89 3.82
CA LEU A 249 19.76 18.30 4.16
C LEU A 249 19.34 19.22 3.01
N ILE A 250 19.75 18.94 1.78
CA ILE A 250 19.33 19.73 0.61
C ILE A 250 17.81 19.68 0.48
N ARG A 251 17.20 18.48 0.56
CA ARG A 251 15.75 18.31 0.49
C ARG A 251 15.01 19.15 1.52
N VAL A 252 15.42 19.12 2.79
CA VAL A 252 14.73 19.87 3.84
C VAL A 252 14.90 21.38 3.67
N ILE A 253 16.05 21.82 3.16
CA ILE A 253 16.29 23.25 2.86
C ILE A 253 15.36 23.69 1.71
N GLU A 254 15.30 22.96 0.61
CA GLU A 254 14.42 23.29 -0.54
C GLU A 254 12.94 23.28 -0.15
N GLU A 255 12.54 22.32 0.68
CA GLU A 255 11.16 22.17 1.12
C GLU A 255 10.73 23.26 2.11
N GLN A 256 11.61 23.70 3.01
CA GLN A 256 11.26 24.54 4.18
C GLN A 256 11.68 26.00 4.04
N THR A 257 12.54 26.33 3.07
CA THR A 257 13.12 27.68 2.98
C THR A 257 12.99 28.30 1.59
N ASP A 258 13.03 29.62 1.55
CA ASP A 258 13.24 30.46 0.38
C ASP A 258 14.62 31.12 0.47
N LYS A 259 15.13 31.63 -0.65
CA LYS A 259 16.38 32.39 -0.72
C LYS A 259 16.07 33.90 -0.85
N GLU A 260 16.62 34.70 0.02
CA GLU A 260 16.60 36.13 -0.13
C GLU A 260 17.53 36.62 -1.27
N PRO A 261 17.38 37.86 -1.77
CA PRO A 261 18.23 38.39 -2.83
C PRO A 261 19.73 38.43 -2.48
N ASP A 262 20.07 38.50 -1.20
CA ASP A 262 21.42 38.42 -0.66
C ASP A 262 21.95 36.99 -0.47
N GLY A 263 21.15 35.99 -0.81
CA GLY A 263 21.47 34.57 -0.72
C GLY A 263 21.23 33.92 0.64
N ASN A 264 20.73 34.64 1.63
CA ASN A 264 20.38 34.08 2.93
C ASN A 264 19.14 33.17 2.82
N LEU A 265 19.12 32.11 3.65
CA LEU A 265 17.98 31.19 3.76
C LEU A 265 16.99 31.72 4.78
N ILE A 266 15.73 31.82 4.38
CA ILE A 266 14.61 32.21 5.27
C ILE A 266 13.52 31.13 5.23
N LEU A 267 12.81 30.94 6.34
CA LEU A 267 11.69 29.98 6.37
C LEU A 267 10.54 30.44 5.48
N LYS A 268 9.96 29.50 4.73
CA LYS A 268 8.67 29.70 4.06
C LYS A 268 7.58 30.01 5.08
N SER A 269 6.85 31.11 4.90
CA SER A 269 5.85 31.61 5.85
C SER A 269 4.42 31.14 5.53
N GLY A 270 4.14 30.73 4.30
CA GLY A 270 2.81 30.40 3.83
C GLY A 270 2.39 28.95 4.13
N LYS A 271 1.15 28.74 4.64
CA LYS A 271 0.56 27.38 4.69
C LYS A 271 0.30 26.80 3.30
N SER A 272 0.14 27.65 2.28
CA SER A 272 -0.03 27.28 0.87
C SER A 272 1.20 26.59 0.27
N ASP A 273 2.39 26.87 0.82
CA ASP A 273 3.66 26.35 0.31
C ASP A 273 4.04 25.01 0.95
N MET A 274 3.23 24.55 1.90
CA MET A 274 3.40 23.31 2.64
C MET A 274 2.57 22.21 1.99
N ASN A 275 3.22 21.32 1.25
CA ASN A 275 2.55 20.15 0.68
C ASN A 275 2.66 18.92 1.60
N SER A 276 1.90 17.89 1.30
CA SER A 276 1.85 16.64 2.09
C SER A 276 3.08 15.75 1.90
N GLU A 277 3.94 16.06 0.93
CA GLU A 277 5.15 15.28 0.59
C GLU A 277 6.38 15.70 1.39
N LEU A 278 6.30 16.80 2.14
CA LEU A 278 7.41 17.32 2.92
C LEU A 278 8.01 16.25 3.84
N LEU A 279 9.32 16.30 3.99
CA LEU A 279 10.06 15.42 4.90
C LEU A 279 9.48 15.50 6.32
N GLN A 280 9.01 14.38 6.84
CA GLN A 280 8.45 14.31 8.20
C GLN A 280 9.51 14.00 9.25
N ASN A 281 10.49 13.16 8.88
CA ASN A 281 11.58 12.75 9.76
C ASN A 281 12.72 12.16 8.91
N PRO A 282 13.99 12.57 9.11
CA PRO A 282 15.12 12.01 8.35
C PRO A 282 15.34 10.50 8.57
N ALA A 283 14.81 9.92 9.64
CA ALA A 283 14.90 8.48 9.89
C ALA A 283 13.97 7.63 8.99
N ASP A 284 12.97 8.27 8.37
CA ASP A 284 12.07 7.65 7.39
C ASP A 284 11.69 8.67 6.30
N PRO A 285 12.57 8.88 5.31
CA PRO A 285 12.37 9.91 4.28
C PRO A 285 11.17 9.67 3.37
N ASP A 286 10.66 8.44 3.31
CA ASP A 286 9.52 8.06 2.48
C ASP A 286 8.18 8.33 3.15
N ALA A 287 8.16 8.45 4.48
CA ALA A 287 6.95 8.72 5.23
C ALA A 287 6.38 10.09 4.90
N THR A 288 5.12 10.15 4.47
CA THR A 288 4.43 11.39 4.12
C THR A 288 3.33 11.72 5.11
N PHE A 289 2.76 12.92 4.99
CA PHE A 289 1.71 13.42 5.87
C PHE A 289 0.34 13.37 5.19
N ARG A 290 -0.70 12.96 5.94
CA ARG A 290 -2.09 13.06 5.52
C ARG A 290 -3.00 13.34 6.72
N ALA A 291 -3.87 14.33 6.59
CA ALA A 291 -4.96 14.56 7.53
C ALA A 291 -6.23 13.88 7.00
N LYS A 292 -6.89 13.05 7.82
CA LYS A 292 -8.17 12.39 7.47
C LYS A 292 -9.05 12.32 8.72
N ALA A 293 -10.29 12.79 8.59
CA ALA A 293 -11.28 12.78 9.68
C ALA A 293 -10.77 13.40 11.02
N GLY A 294 -10.07 14.53 10.92
CA GLY A 294 -9.53 15.25 12.10
C GLY A 294 -8.31 14.60 12.75
N LYS A 295 -7.72 13.57 12.15
CA LYS A 295 -6.52 12.90 12.63
C LYS A 295 -5.36 13.07 11.65
N ASP A 296 -4.17 13.28 12.20
CA ASP A 296 -2.91 13.35 11.48
C ASP A 296 -2.28 11.97 11.36
N TYR A 297 -1.95 11.59 10.14
CA TYR A 297 -1.23 10.34 9.84
C TYR A 297 0.13 10.68 9.22
N ARG A 298 1.19 10.06 9.73
CA ARG A 298 2.55 10.13 9.19
C ARG A 298 3.01 8.72 8.88
N GLY A 299 3.32 8.47 7.62
CA GLY A 299 3.71 7.12 7.18
C GLY A 299 3.19 6.81 5.79
N TYR A 300 2.43 5.75 5.69
CA TYR A 300 2.05 5.08 4.45
C TYR A 300 0.55 4.83 4.38
N ILE A 301 0.10 4.42 3.20
CA ILE A 301 -1.23 3.92 2.97
C ILE A 301 -1.13 2.53 2.31
N ALA A 302 -1.89 1.60 2.81
CA ALA A 302 -2.05 0.30 2.18
C ALA A 302 -3.46 0.19 1.60
N ASN A 303 -3.59 -0.53 0.50
CA ASN A 303 -4.85 -0.90 -0.10
C ASN A 303 -4.92 -2.42 -0.18
N VAL A 304 -6.04 -3.03 0.18
CA VAL A 304 -6.22 -4.48 0.18
C VAL A 304 -7.41 -4.84 -0.69
N VAL A 305 -7.20 -5.80 -1.58
CA VAL A 305 -8.24 -6.39 -2.41
C VAL A 305 -8.65 -7.73 -1.82
N GLU A 306 -9.91 -7.87 -1.48
CA GLU A 306 -10.48 -9.06 -0.87
C GLU A 306 -11.55 -9.68 -1.74
N THR A 307 -11.55 -11.01 -1.81
CA THR A 307 -12.71 -11.78 -2.28
C THR A 307 -13.42 -12.42 -1.10
N ALA A 308 -14.74 -12.55 -1.16
CA ALA A 308 -15.54 -13.07 -0.07
C ALA A 308 -16.80 -13.77 -0.56
N ASP A 309 -17.21 -14.77 0.20
CA ASP A 309 -18.55 -15.34 0.18
C ASP A 309 -19.32 -14.95 1.46
N LYS A 310 -20.47 -15.58 1.72
CA LYS A 310 -21.31 -15.27 2.90
C LYS A 310 -20.58 -15.49 4.24
N ASN A 311 -19.61 -16.39 4.30
CA ASN A 311 -19.01 -16.85 5.57
C ASN A 311 -17.48 -16.69 5.62
N ASN A 312 -16.83 -16.58 4.47
CA ASN A 312 -15.39 -16.60 4.37
C ASN A 312 -14.91 -15.48 3.46
N SER A 313 -13.70 -15.03 3.71
CA SER A 313 -13.06 -14.02 2.88
C SER A 313 -11.55 -14.19 2.89
N ILE A 314 -10.88 -13.75 1.83
CA ILE A 314 -9.43 -13.78 1.75
C ILE A 314 -8.91 -12.55 1.00
N ALA A 315 -7.82 -11.97 1.47
CA ALA A 315 -7.14 -10.90 0.77
C ALA A 315 -6.34 -11.50 -0.40
N VAL A 316 -6.74 -11.20 -1.63
CA VAL A 316 -6.13 -11.77 -2.85
C VAL A 316 -5.02 -10.90 -3.42
N ASP A 317 -4.99 -9.61 -3.07
CA ASP A 317 -3.97 -8.67 -3.50
C ASP A 317 -3.83 -7.52 -2.50
N TYR A 318 -2.71 -6.82 -2.54
CA TYR A 318 -2.48 -5.60 -1.75
C TYR A 318 -1.54 -4.64 -2.48
N GLN A 319 -1.65 -3.37 -2.12
CA GLN A 319 -0.74 -2.30 -2.57
C GLN A 319 -0.28 -1.51 -1.34
N PHE A 320 0.93 -0.95 -1.37
CA PHE A 320 1.48 -0.23 -0.23
C PHE A 320 2.31 0.94 -0.74
N GLU A 321 1.86 2.17 -0.42
CA GLU A 321 2.39 3.40 -1.01
C GLU A 321 2.55 4.51 0.04
N LYS A 322 3.17 5.63 -0.38
CA LYS A 322 3.23 6.85 0.43
C LYS A 322 1.83 7.32 0.78
N ASN A 323 1.66 7.91 1.96
CA ASN A 323 0.35 8.29 2.50
C ASN A 323 -0.46 9.29 1.65
N ILE A 324 0.21 10.00 0.76
CA ILE A 324 -0.38 10.92 -0.21
C ILE A 324 -1.05 10.21 -1.39
N TYR A 325 -0.82 8.90 -1.57
CA TYR A 325 -1.39 8.14 -2.66
C TYR A 325 -2.92 8.12 -2.61
N SER A 326 -3.57 8.31 -3.76
CA SER A 326 -5.03 8.41 -3.80
C SER A 326 -5.69 7.06 -3.98
N ASP A 327 -6.89 6.91 -3.41
CA ASP A 327 -7.69 5.71 -3.58
C ASP A 327 -8.02 5.46 -5.07
N SER A 328 -8.26 6.52 -5.85
CA SER A 328 -8.48 6.45 -7.31
C SER A 328 -7.27 5.90 -8.07
N GLN A 329 -6.05 6.26 -7.65
CA GLN A 329 -4.83 5.74 -8.28
C GLN A 329 -4.61 4.26 -7.93
N PHE A 330 -4.97 3.81 -6.73
CA PHE A 330 -4.91 2.39 -6.38
C PHE A 330 -5.75 1.51 -7.31
N VAL A 331 -6.98 1.93 -7.64
CA VAL A 331 -7.81 1.20 -8.62
C VAL A 331 -7.15 1.17 -9.98
N LYS A 332 -6.65 2.31 -10.45
CA LYS A 332 -5.99 2.41 -11.74
C LYS A 332 -4.82 1.44 -11.85
N ASP A 333 -3.91 1.48 -10.89
CA ASP A 333 -2.72 0.62 -10.87
C ASP A 333 -3.07 -0.86 -10.69
N TYR A 334 -4.13 -1.15 -9.92
CA TYR A 334 -4.64 -2.50 -9.79
C TYR A 334 -5.16 -3.03 -11.13
N LEU A 335 -5.98 -2.24 -11.85
CA LEU A 335 -6.52 -2.60 -13.15
C LEU A 335 -5.42 -2.73 -14.22
N ASP A 336 -4.40 -1.88 -14.20
CA ASP A 336 -3.27 -1.95 -15.13
C ASP A 336 -2.53 -3.30 -15.03
N LYS A 337 -2.37 -3.81 -13.80
CA LYS A 337 -1.71 -5.10 -13.54
C LYS A 337 -2.57 -6.32 -13.84
N GLN A 338 -3.90 -6.17 -13.90
CA GLN A 338 -4.78 -7.29 -14.19
C GLN A 338 -4.77 -7.65 -15.68
N PRO A 339 -4.67 -8.93 -16.04
CA PRO A 339 -4.94 -9.36 -17.40
C PRO A 339 -6.41 -9.10 -17.75
N VAL A 340 -6.73 -9.05 -19.03
CA VAL A 340 -8.15 -9.03 -19.45
C VAL A 340 -8.78 -10.35 -19.02
N SER A 341 -9.81 -10.28 -18.18
CA SER A 341 -10.49 -11.46 -17.68
C SER A 341 -11.25 -12.21 -18.79
N GLU A 342 -11.31 -13.52 -18.73
CA GLU A 342 -12.17 -14.30 -19.61
C GLU A 342 -13.65 -14.07 -19.25
N GLU A 343 -13.95 -14.04 -17.96
CA GLU A 343 -15.29 -13.80 -17.40
C GLU A 343 -15.39 -12.39 -16.83
N GLU A 344 -16.61 -11.85 -16.79
CA GLU A 344 -16.86 -10.58 -16.11
C GLU A 344 -16.64 -10.72 -14.60
N THR A 345 -15.91 -9.79 -14.03
CA THR A 345 -15.67 -9.70 -12.58
C THR A 345 -16.25 -8.41 -12.03
N ILE A 346 -16.57 -8.41 -10.75
CA ILE A 346 -17.14 -7.25 -10.05
C ILE A 346 -16.15 -6.78 -9.00
N LEU A 347 -15.82 -5.49 -9.02
CA LEU A 347 -15.01 -4.82 -8.02
C LEU A 347 -15.83 -3.75 -7.31
N VAL A 348 -16.10 -3.94 -6.01
CA VAL A 348 -16.89 -3.01 -5.19
C VAL A 348 -15.96 -2.17 -4.32
N THR A 349 -16.10 -0.85 -4.37
CA THR A 349 -15.24 0.11 -3.67
C THR A 349 -16.05 1.21 -3.00
N ASP A 350 -15.42 2.05 -2.18
CA ASP A 350 -16.06 3.29 -1.72
C ASP A 350 -15.97 4.43 -2.75
N GLY A 351 -16.62 5.57 -2.46
CA GLY A 351 -16.61 6.74 -3.35
C GLY A 351 -15.23 7.37 -3.55
N GLY A 352 -14.25 7.05 -2.72
CA GLY A 352 -12.86 7.51 -2.86
C GLY A 352 -12.17 6.99 -4.10
N TYR A 353 -12.59 5.82 -4.55
CA TYR A 353 -12.07 5.12 -5.73
C TYR A 353 -12.79 5.52 -7.03
N CYS A 354 -13.89 6.26 -6.92
CA CYS A 354 -14.71 6.66 -8.06
C CYS A 354 -13.96 7.58 -9.02
N GLY A 355 -14.15 7.34 -10.30
CA GLY A 355 -13.66 8.17 -11.38
C GLY A 355 -14.15 7.61 -12.72
N TYR A 356 -14.65 8.48 -13.61
CA TYR A 356 -15.13 8.04 -14.93
C TYR A 356 -14.04 7.28 -15.72
N GLU A 357 -12.80 7.73 -15.65
CA GLU A 357 -11.66 7.06 -16.30
C GLU A 357 -11.39 5.67 -15.70
N ASN A 358 -11.48 5.50 -14.39
CA ASN A 358 -11.33 4.20 -13.74
C ASN A 358 -12.43 3.22 -14.17
N VAL A 359 -13.67 3.70 -14.33
CA VAL A 359 -14.78 2.87 -14.82
C VAL A 359 -14.55 2.42 -16.25
N LYS A 360 -14.08 3.34 -17.12
CA LYS A 360 -13.74 3.02 -18.51
C LYS A 360 -12.63 1.98 -18.59
N GLN A 361 -11.54 2.18 -17.86
CA GLN A 361 -10.43 1.24 -17.79
C GLN A 361 -10.86 -0.13 -17.23
N ALA A 362 -11.71 -0.15 -16.20
CA ALA A 362 -12.28 -1.37 -15.66
C ALA A 362 -13.09 -2.14 -16.72
N ALA A 363 -13.93 -1.44 -17.47
CA ALA A 363 -14.72 -2.06 -18.55
C ALA A 363 -13.84 -2.68 -19.64
N GLU A 364 -12.73 -2.05 -20.01
CA GLU A 364 -11.74 -2.60 -20.96
C GLU A 364 -11.12 -3.92 -20.46
N LYS A 365 -11.05 -4.11 -19.13
CA LYS A 365 -10.57 -5.33 -18.46
C LYS A 365 -11.69 -6.33 -18.12
N LYS A 366 -12.93 -6.08 -18.55
CA LYS A 366 -14.13 -6.83 -18.16
C LYS A 366 -14.37 -6.85 -16.64
N VAL A 367 -13.99 -5.77 -15.97
CA VAL A 367 -14.26 -5.54 -14.55
C VAL A 367 -15.40 -4.54 -14.42
N HIS A 368 -16.47 -4.93 -13.77
CA HIS A 368 -17.55 -4.01 -13.43
C HIS A 368 -17.21 -3.31 -12.12
N LEU A 369 -16.69 -2.07 -12.22
CA LEU A 369 -16.35 -1.25 -11.06
C LEU A 369 -17.62 -0.60 -10.49
N ILE A 370 -17.95 -0.94 -9.25
CA ILE A 370 -19.11 -0.43 -8.51
C ILE A 370 -18.60 0.38 -7.32
N THR A 371 -18.99 1.65 -7.25
CA THR A 371 -18.69 2.49 -6.10
C THR A 371 -19.95 2.64 -5.23
N THR A 372 -19.78 2.60 -3.90
CA THR A 372 -20.91 2.67 -2.95
C THR A 372 -21.27 4.08 -2.55
N ASP A 373 -20.55 5.07 -3.03
CA ASP A 373 -20.82 6.50 -2.81
C ASP A 373 -20.30 7.29 -4.02
N LEU A 374 -20.84 8.48 -4.24
CA LEU A 374 -20.41 9.39 -5.28
C LEU A 374 -19.88 10.69 -4.68
N LYS A 375 -18.77 11.17 -5.23
CA LYS A 375 -18.27 12.51 -4.90
C LYS A 375 -18.94 13.56 -5.76
N GLY A 376 -19.33 14.67 -5.17
CA GLY A 376 -19.91 15.81 -5.85
C GLY A 376 -21.38 16.04 -5.51
N ALA A 377 -21.94 17.12 -6.04
CA ALA A 377 -23.35 17.42 -5.89
C ALA A 377 -24.23 16.51 -6.76
N ASP A 378 -25.43 16.25 -6.31
CA ASP A 378 -26.43 15.53 -7.07
C ASP A 378 -26.70 16.25 -8.39
N VAL A 379 -26.92 15.47 -9.42
CA VAL A 379 -27.25 15.96 -10.76
C VAL A 379 -28.68 15.58 -11.13
N ALA A 380 -29.27 16.29 -12.07
CA ALA A 380 -30.63 15.99 -12.53
C ALA A 380 -30.68 14.56 -13.11
N ASP A 381 -31.65 13.78 -12.64
CA ASP A 381 -31.83 12.38 -12.97
C ASP A 381 -31.97 12.15 -14.49
N ILE A 382 -32.64 13.09 -15.17
CA ILE A 382 -32.86 13.08 -16.63
C ILE A 382 -31.55 13.04 -17.43
N TYR A 383 -30.42 13.45 -16.87
CA TYR A 383 -29.15 13.43 -17.58
C TYR A 383 -28.64 12.01 -17.86
N ALA A 384 -29.13 11.01 -17.16
CA ALA A 384 -28.85 9.61 -17.44
C ALA A 384 -29.35 9.14 -18.81
N ASP A 385 -30.40 9.78 -19.33
CA ASP A 385 -31.07 9.37 -20.58
C ASP A 385 -30.49 10.03 -21.85
N PHE A 386 -29.47 10.88 -21.70
CA PHE A 386 -28.75 11.43 -22.84
C PHE A 386 -27.80 10.37 -23.43
N LYS A 387 -27.90 10.11 -24.73
CA LYS A 387 -27.01 9.21 -25.44
C LYS A 387 -25.82 9.97 -25.99
N PHE A 388 -24.62 9.50 -25.69
CA PHE A 388 -23.37 10.04 -26.18
C PHE A 388 -22.70 9.12 -27.20
N SER A 389 -21.82 9.69 -28.05
CA SER A 389 -20.86 8.94 -28.83
C SER A 389 -19.91 8.13 -27.91
N GLU A 390 -19.25 7.12 -28.46
CA GLU A 390 -18.29 6.28 -27.69
C GLU A 390 -17.19 7.12 -27.06
N ASP A 391 -16.66 8.09 -27.79
CA ASP A 391 -15.62 9.01 -27.32
C ASP A 391 -16.14 10.11 -26.37
N GLY A 392 -17.47 10.20 -26.18
CA GLY A 392 -18.11 11.16 -25.27
C GLY A 392 -18.10 12.62 -25.75
N LYS A 393 -17.70 12.88 -27.00
CA LYS A 393 -17.58 14.25 -27.53
C LYS A 393 -18.84 14.78 -28.14
N GLU A 394 -19.79 13.92 -28.47
CA GLU A 394 -21.05 14.30 -29.09
C GLU A 394 -22.25 13.74 -28.35
N ILE A 395 -23.32 14.51 -28.26
CA ILE A 395 -24.63 14.02 -27.82
C ILE A 395 -25.34 13.50 -29.06
N ILE A 396 -25.67 12.20 -29.08
CA ILE A 396 -26.38 11.56 -30.18
C ILE A 396 -27.88 11.86 -30.12
N SER A 397 -28.47 11.76 -28.92
CA SER A 397 -29.87 12.07 -28.69
C SER A 397 -30.16 12.55 -27.28
N CYS A 398 -31.17 13.40 -27.13
CA CYS A 398 -31.72 13.80 -25.83
C CYS A 398 -32.69 12.73 -25.27
N PRO A 399 -33.16 12.85 -24.02
CA PRO A 399 -34.13 11.93 -23.42
C PRO A 399 -35.43 11.74 -24.19
N ALA A 400 -35.90 12.77 -24.89
CA ALA A 400 -37.07 12.70 -25.78
C ALA A 400 -36.77 12.08 -27.17
N GLY A 401 -35.54 11.58 -27.40
CA GLY A 401 -35.14 10.94 -28.65
C GLY A 401 -34.72 11.90 -29.78
N HIS A 402 -34.71 13.22 -29.56
CA HIS A 402 -34.32 14.18 -30.59
C HIS A 402 -32.81 14.22 -30.80
N ARG A 403 -32.39 14.30 -32.05
CA ARG A 403 -30.99 14.51 -32.43
C ARG A 403 -30.67 16.01 -32.45
N PRO A 404 -29.50 16.43 -31.95
CA PRO A 404 -29.10 17.83 -32.02
C PRO A 404 -28.80 18.26 -33.44
N LYS A 405 -29.03 19.54 -33.77
CA LYS A 405 -28.62 20.16 -35.01
C LYS A 405 -27.12 20.36 -35.12
N SER A 406 -26.47 20.58 -33.98
CA SER A 406 -25.02 20.73 -33.90
C SER A 406 -24.50 20.34 -32.53
N ASN A 407 -23.27 19.81 -32.49
CA ASN A 407 -22.49 19.56 -31.32
C ASN A 407 -21.19 20.38 -31.36
N VAL A 408 -20.80 20.98 -30.27
CA VAL A 408 -19.51 21.65 -30.09
C VAL A 408 -18.88 21.12 -28.80
N TYR A 409 -17.76 20.44 -28.92
CA TYR A 409 -17.02 19.90 -27.76
C TYR A 409 -15.97 20.90 -27.29
N ASP A 410 -16.00 21.21 -26.02
CA ASP A 410 -15.01 22.05 -25.35
C ASP A 410 -14.01 21.14 -24.62
N ILE A 411 -12.76 21.12 -25.10
CA ILE A 411 -11.69 20.27 -24.59
C ILE A 411 -11.28 20.66 -23.17
N ASN A 412 -11.37 21.94 -22.81
CA ASN A 412 -10.96 22.45 -21.50
C ASN A 412 -11.94 22.04 -20.39
N THR A 413 -13.24 22.11 -20.68
CA THR A 413 -14.30 21.73 -19.72
C THR A 413 -14.77 20.31 -19.89
N GLN A 414 -14.37 19.62 -20.96
CA GLN A 414 -14.83 18.29 -21.36
C GLN A 414 -16.36 18.20 -21.48
N LYS A 415 -17.01 19.27 -21.90
CA LYS A 415 -18.46 19.35 -22.09
C LYS A 415 -18.81 19.45 -23.57
N CYS A 416 -19.86 18.73 -23.95
CA CYS A 416 -20.51 18.89 -25.23
C CYS A 416 -21.64 19.92 -25.11
N LYS A 417 -21.63 20.93 -25.95
CA LYS A 417 -22.74 21.87 -26.16
C LYS A 417 -23.55 21.40 -27.34
N ALA A 418 -24.72 20.82 -27.11
CA ALA A 418 -25.66 20.39 -28.13
C ALA A 418 -26.75 21.43 -28.33
N SER A 419 -27.11 21.68 -29.60
CA SER A 419 -28.14 22.64 -29.98
C SER A 419 -29.32 21.91 -30.62
N PHE A 420 -30.52 22.16 -30.14
CA PHE A 420 -31.79 21.58 -30.63
C PHE A 420 -32.73 22.66 -31.17
N PRO A 421 -33.65 22.34 -32.10
CA PRO A 421 -34.73 23.25 -32.47
C PRO A 421 -35.54 23.69 -31.26
N ILE A 422 -35.81 24.99 -31.14
CA ILE A 422 -36.49 25.54 -29.95
C ILE A 422 -37.91 24.97 -29.76
N GLU A 423 -38.62 24.67 -30.86
CA GLU A 423 -39.98 24.12 -30.83
C GLU A 423 -39.98 22.70 -30.19
N GLN A 424 -38.97 21.90 -30.48
CA GLN A 424 -38.85 20.57 -29.89
C GLN A 424 -38.64 20.61 -28.37
N CYS A 425 -37.91 21.61 -27.88
CA CYS A 425 -37.65 21.76 -26.46
C CYS A 425 -38.81 22.43 -25.71
N LYS A 426 -39.45 23.47 -26.27
CA LYS A 426 -40.59 24.16 -25.62
C LYS A 426 -41.78 23.25 -25.36
N GLY A 427 -42.06 22.31 -26.27
CA GLY A 427 -43.14 21.32 -26.12
C GLY A 427 -42.72 20.01 -25.45
N CYS A 428 -41.50 19.90 -24.99
CA CYS A 428 -40.96 18.65 -24.43
C CYS A 428 -41.47 18.41 -23.00
N PRO A 429 -41.95 17.21 -22.67
CA PRO A 429 -42.35 16.87 -21.29
C PRO A 429 -41.19 16.96 -20.30
N HIS A 430 -39.94 16.78 -20.76
CA HIS A 430 -38.73 16.85 -19.94
C HIS A 430 -38.11 18.23 -19.87
N PHE A 431 -38.78 19.27 -20.33
CA PHE A 431 -38.22 20.63 -20.42
C PHE A 431 -37.75 21.16 -19.07
N ALA A 432 -38.55 20.98 -18.03
CA ALA A 432 -38.24 21.48 -16.68
C ALA A 432 -37.03 20.78 -16.06
N GLU A 433 -36.89 19.48 -16.29
CA GLU A 433 -35.79 18.66 -15.74
C GLU A 433 -34.48 18.85 -16.53
N CYS A 434 -34.57 18.90 -17.86
CA CYS A 434 -33.43 19.17 -18.75
C CYS A 434 -32.88 20.59 -18.60
N ASN A 435 -33.75 21.56 -18.31
CA ASN A 435 -33.42 22.97 -18.14
C ASN A 435 -32.48 23.55 -19.23
N PRO A 436 -32.83 23.42 -20.55
CA PRO A 436 -31.97 23.90 -21.61
C PRO A 436 -31.95 25.42 -21.67
N GLN A 437 -30.80 26.00 -22.04
CA GLN A 437 -30.69 27.43 -22.27
C GLN A 437 -31.40 27.80 -23.60
N LEU A 438 -32.45 28.63 -23.53
CA LEU A 438 -33.20 29.07 -24.70
C LEU A 438 -32.52 30.25 -25.40
N HIS A 439 -32.48 30.19 -26.73
CA HIS A 439 -32.09 31.27 -27.64
C HIS A 439 -33.23 31.50 -28.66
N VAL A 440 -33.08 32.46 -29.54
CA VAL A 440 -34.15 32.85 -30.47
C VAL A 440 -34.66 31.70 -31.36
N ARG A 441 -33.76 30.83 -31.87
CA ARG A 441 -34.09 29.74 -32.79
C ARG A 441 -33.68 28.34 -32.28
N VAL A 442 -32.92 28.28 -31.22
CA VAL A 442 -32.38 27.01 -30.68
C VAL A 442 -32.44 26.99 -29.18
N ALA A 443 -32.54 25.81 -28.63
CA ALA A 443 -32.30 25.52 -27.22
C ALA A 443 -30.95 24.78 -27.10
N THR A 444 -30.12 25.14 -26.13
CA THR A 444 -28.80 24.52 -25.96
C THR A 444 -28.67 23.87 -24.60
N ILE A 445 -28.02 22.73 -24.59
CA ILE A 445 -27.60 22.06 -23.35
C ILE A 445 -26.10 21.85 -23.37
N LYS A 446 -25.45 22.09 -22.21
CA LYS A 446 -24.02 21.79 -22.01
C LYS A 446 -23.89 20.63 -21.01
N LEU A 447 -23.47 19.48 -21.49
CA LEU A 447 -23.40 18.29 -20.69
C LEU A 447 -22.08 17.51 -20.97
N ALA A 448 -21.46 16.99 -19.92
CA ALA A 448 -20.33 16.09 -20.06
C ALA A 448 -20.82 14.63 -19.93
N LYS A 449 -20.19 13.69 -20.63
CA LYS A 449 -20.50 12.25 -20.51
C LYS A 449 -20.36 11.76 -19.05
N ARG A 450 -19.37 12.28 -18.31
CA ARG A 450 -19.22 12.00 -16.86
C ARG A 450 -20.45 12.43 -16.03
N THR A 451 -21.17 13.49 -16.42
CA THR A 451 -22.38 13.95 -15.72
C THR A 451 -23.56 13.01 -15.99
N SER A 452 -23.70 12.53 -17.23
CA SER A 452 -24.67 11.49 -17.57
C SER A 452 -24.40 10.20 -16.80
N TYR A 453 -23.14 9.75 -16.77
CA TYR A 453 -22.73 8.61 -15.94
C TYR A 453 -23.05 8.81 -14.45
N HIS A 454 -22.81 10.02 -13.91
CA HIS A 454 -23.16 10.32 -12.50
C HIS A 454 -24.67 10.14 -12.23
N ALA A 455 -25.53 10.63 -13.15
CA ALA A 455 -26.98 10.45 -13.05
C ALA A 455 -27.37 8.95 -13.12
N GLU A 456 -26.73 8.16 -14.00
CA GLU A 456 -26.94 6.71 -14.07
C GLU A 456 -26.59 6.03 -12.74
N GLN A 457 -25.47 6.41 -12.15
CA GLN A 457 -25.05 5.86 -10.83
C GLN A 457 -26.03 6.27 -9.71
N GLN A 458 -26.54 7.50 -9.69
CA GLN A 458 -27.56 7.92 -8.75
C GLN A 458 -28.85 7.09 -8.87
N ARG A 459 -29.28 6.74 -10.09
CA ARG A 459 -30.39 5.81 -10.32
C ARG A 459 -30.08 4.41 -9.82
N PHE A 460 -28.87 3.91 -10.13
CA PHE A 460 -28.44 2.59 -9.69
C PHE A 460 -28.44 2.46 -8.16
N PHE A 461 -28.07 3.51 -7.42
CA PHE A 461 -28.09 3.53 -5.95
C PHE A 461 -29.47 3.34 -5.34
N LYS A 462 -30.54 3.57 -6.08
CA LYS A 462 -31.91 3.35 -5.63
C LYS A 462 -32.39 1.90 -5.81
N THR A 463 -31.57 1.03 -6.39
CA THR A 463 -31.95 -0.37 -6.69
C THR A 463 -31.64 -1.33 -5.55
N GLU A 464 -32.37 -2.45 -5.45
CA GLU A 464 -32.07 -3.54 -4.50
C GLU A 464 -30.69 -4.17 -4.78
N LYS A 465 -30.32 -4.32 -6.05
CA LYS A 465 -29.01 -4.85 -6.44
C LYS A 465 -27.86 -4.02 -5.87
N PHE A 466 -28.02 -2.70 -5.82
CA PHE A 466 -27.02 -1.83 -5.19
C PHE A 466 -26.90 -2.09 -3.69
N LYS A 467 -28.01 -2.33 -2.99
CA LYS A 467 -27.98 -2.64 -1.55
C LYS A 467 -27.19 -3.91 -1.25
N GLU A 468 -27.27 -4.91 -2.14
CA GLU A 468 -26.45 -6.14 -2.02
C GLU A 468 -24.96 -5.83 -2.13
N TYR A 469 -24.56 -5.00 -3.10
CA TYR A 469 -23.16 -4.60 -3.26
C TYR A 469 -22.65 -3.73 -2.09
N ALA A 470 -23.47 -2.80 -1.60
CA ALA A 470 -23.12 -1.99 -0.44
C ALA A 470 -22.95 -2.87 0.81
N HIS A 471 -23.82 -3.86 1.02
CA HIS A 471 -23.68 -4.82 2.10
C HIS A 471 -22.40 -5.66 1.95
N PHE A 472 -22.10 -6.14 0.74
CA PHE A 472 -20.86 -6.86 0.45
C PHE A 472 -19.63 -6.00 0.76
N ARG A 473 -19.62 -4.72 0.36
CA ARG A 473 -18.53 -3.79 0.63
C ARG A 473 -18.29 -3.59 2.14
N ASN A 474 -19.33 -3.46 2.94
CA ASN A 474 -19.18 -3.19 4.38
C ASN A 474 -18.35 -4.26 5.10
N GLY A 475 -18.35 -5.49 4.61
CA GLY A 475 -17.52 -6.56 5.18
C GLY A 475 -16.01 -6.31 5.08
N VAL A 476 -15.52 -5.45 4.18
CA VAL A 476 -14.08 -5.15 4.03
C VAL A 476 -13.49 -4.45 5.26
N GLU A 477 -14.30 -3.74 6.04
CA GLU A 477 -13.87 -3.04 7.26
C GLU A 477 -13.28 -3.98 8.32
N THR A 478 -13.54 -5.28 8.19
CA THR A 478 -12.95 -6.31 9.07
C THR A 478 -11.44 -6.46 8.83
N ILE A 479 -10.93 -6.17 7.62
CA ILE A 479 -9.50 -6.31 7.28
C ILE A 479 -8.64 -5.30 8.05
N PRO A 480 -8.89 -3.98 7.98
CA PRO A 480 -8.12 -3.01 8.76
C PRO A 480 -8.14 -3.31 10.26
N ALA A 481 -9.29 -3.75 10.78
CA ALA A 481 -9.43 -4.13 12.19
C ALA A 481 -8.57 -5.35 12.54
N ALA A 482 -8.54 -6.39 11.69
CA ALA A 482 -7.71 -7.57 11.89
C ALA A 482 -6.21 -7.25 11.80
N LEU A 483 -5.79 -6.48 10.78
CA LEU A 483 -4.40 -6.08 10.59
C LEU A 483 -3.88 -5.21 11.76
N ARG A 484 -4.71 -4.30 12.30
CA ARG A 484 -4.33 -3.49 13.47
C ARG A 484 -4.29 -4.28 14.76
N LYS A 485 -5.34 -5.04 15.06
CA LYS A 485 -5.49 -5.71 16.36
C LYS A 485 -4.62 -6.97 16.49
N ARG A 486 -4.47 -7.73 15.39
CA ARG A 486 -3.83 -9.06 15.42
C ARG A 486 -2.46 -9.10 14.76
N HIS A 487 -2.15 -8.14 13.89
CA HIS A 487 -0.88 -8.14 13.14
C HIS A 487 -0.06 -6.86 13.35
N ASN A 488 -0.44 -6.01 14.32
CA ASN A 488 0.33 -4.83 14.74
C ASN A 488 0.80 -3.95 13.56
N VAL A 489 -0.08 -3.73 12.55
CA VAL A 489 0.30 -3.00 11.32
C VAL A 489 0.74 -1.56 11.59
N ASP A 490 0.24 -0.94 12.67
CA ASP A 490 0.62 0.41 13.09
C ASP A 490 1.95 0.44 13.91
N LYS A 491 2.59 -0.71 14.10
CA LYS A 491 3.89 -0.86 14.79
C LYS A 491 4.86 -1.63 13.90
N MET A 492 5.16 -1.07 12.72
CA MET A 492 6.14 -1.69 11.82
C MET A 492 7.53 -1.69 12.46
N PRO A 493 8.25 -2.83 12.45
CA PRO A 493 9.58 -2.92 13.07
C PRO A 493 10.67 -2.27 12.21
N VAL A 494 10.32 -1.75 11.05
CA VAL A 494 11.23 -1.17 10.06
C VAL A 494 10.71 0.18 9.56
N ARG A 495 11.56 0.93 8.87
CA ARG A 495 11.29 2.19 8.19
C ARG A 495 11.65 2.09 6.71
N GLY A 496 11.13 3.01 5.88
CA GLY A 496 11.29 3.01 4.44
C GLY A 496 10.17 2.24 3.73
N LEU A 497 9.74 2.78 2.57
CA LEU A 497 8.58 2.29 1.82
C LEU A 497 8.70 0.80 1.47
N ILE A 498 9.80 0.40 0.82
CA ILE A 498 10.02 -0.97 0.34
C ILE A 498 10.07 -1.96 1.51
N ARG A 499 10.80 -1.62 2.57
CA ARG A 499 10.89 -2.46 3.76
C ARG A 499 9.54 -2.64 4.44
N CYS A 500 8.78 -1.56 4.62
CA CYS A 500 7.44 -1.61 5.22
C CYS A 500 6.46 -2.40 4.34
N ARG A 501 6.53 -2.27 2.99
CA ARG A 501 5.75 -3.05 2.02
C ARG A 501 5.97 -4.54 2.19
N LEU A 502 7.23 -4.97 2.26
CA LEU A 502 7.60 -6.37 2.49
C LEU A 502 6.99 -6.92 3.78
N TYR A 503 7.12 -6.21 4.90
CA TYR A 503 6.52 -6.62 6.17
C TYR A 503 4.99 -6.62 6.12
N PHE A 504 4.39 -5.64 5.44
CA PHE A 504 2.95 -5.60 5.26
C PHE A 504 2.44 -6.84 4.52
N GLY A 505 3.14 -7.27 3.48
CA GLY A 505 2.81 -8.49 2.74
C GLY A 505 2.78 -9.72 3.65
N PHE A 506 3.79 -9.92 4.50
CA PHE A 506 3.78 -11.04 5.46
C PHE A 506 2.62 -10.97 6.46
N LYS A 507 2.19 -9.76 6.87
CA LYS A 507 1.00 -9.59 7.72
C LYS A 507 -0.29 -9.97 6.99
N VAL A 508 -0.40 -9.65 5.71
CA VAL A 508 -1.55 -10.03 4.87
C VAL A 508 -1.64 -11.54 4.71
N VAL A 509 -0.54 -12.22 4.35
CA VAL A 509 -0.57 -13.68 4.19
C VAL A 509 -0.79 -14.39 5.52
N ALA A 510 -0.23 -13.91 6.63
CA ALA A 510 -0.48 -14.45 7.96
C ALA A 510 -1.96 -14.34 8.36
N MET A 511 -2.61 -13.22 8.05
CA MET A 511 -4.06 -13.06 8.21
C MET A 511 -4.83 -14.09 7.37
N ASN A 512 -4.44 -14.30 6.13
CA ASN A 512 -5.06 -15.28 5.23
C ASN A 512 -4.90 -16.72 5.76
N VAL A 513 -3.71 -17.09 6.22
CA VAL A 513 -3.48 -18.41 6.83
C VAL A 513 -4.37 -18.63 8.05
N ARG A 514 -4.54 -17.62 8.92
CA ARG A 514 -5.48 -17.70 10.06
C ARG A 514 -6.92 -17.94 9.58
N LYS A 515 -7.36 -17.26 8.53
CA LYS A 515 -8.70 -17.45 7.94
C LYS A 515 -8.86 -18.87 7.37
N LEU A 516 -7.83 -19.40 6.69
CA LEU A 516 -7.82 -20.76 6.17
C LEU A 516 -7.90 -21.80 7.30
N VAL A 517 -7.07 -21.68 8.33
CA VAL A 517 -7.09 -22.59 9.50
C VAL A 517 -8.46 -22.56 10.19
N LYS A 518 -9.06 -21.39 10.35
CA LYS A 518 -10.43 -21.25 10.89
C LYS A 518 -11.48 -21.92 10.00
N TYR A 519 -11.37 -21.80 8.68
CA TYR A 519 -12.23 -22.50 7.73
C TYR A 519 -12.09 -24.01 7.87
N MET A 520 -10.87 -24.54 7.91
CA MET A 520 -10.59 -25.97 8.07
C MET A 520 -11.07 -26.52 9.43
N SER A 521 -11.00 -25.70 10.48
CA SER A 521 -11.54 -26.07 11.80
C SER A 521 -13.06 -26.23 11.78
N ARG A 522 -13.78 -25.35 11.09
CA ARG A 522 -15.25 -25.48 10.94
C ARG A 522 -15.65 -26.75 10.19
N LEU A 523 -14.78 -27.25 9.31
CA LEU A 523 -14.97 -28.52 8.63
C LEU A 523 -14.60 -29.74 9.51
N GLY A 524 -14.26 -29.54 10.77
CA GLY A 524 -13.81 -30.57 11.70
C GLY A 524 -12.43 -31.17 11.38
N LYS A 525 -11.66 -30.50 10.51
CA LYS A 525 -10.36 -30.98 10.05
C LYS A 525 -9.18 -30.49 10.89
N CYS A 526 -9.34 -29.41 11.64
CA CYS A 526 -8.26 -28.81 12.46
C CYS A 526 -8.78 -28.39 13.84
N ALA A 527 -7.98 -28.53 14.87
CA ALA A 527 -8.23 -27.92 16.17
C ALA A 527 -7.77 -26.47 16.16
N LEU A 528 -8.62 -25.54 16.59
CA LEU A 528 -8.22 -24.16 16.83
C LEU A 528 -7.41 -24.08 18.12
N THR A 529 -6.20 -23.59 18.03
CA THR A 529 -5.43 -23.21 19.21
C THR A 529 -5.73 -21.74 19.56
N PRO A 530 -5.64 -21.32 20.84
CA PRO A 530 -5.87 -19.95 21.24
C PRO A 530 -5.05 -18.92 20.46
N GLU A 531 -3.84 -19.28 20.07
CA GLU A 531 -2.91 -18.41 19.33
C GLU A 531 -3.39 -18.10 17.90
N ILE A 532 -4.20 -18.99 17.29
CA ILE A 532 -4.70 -18.86 15.92
C ILE A 532 -6.17 -18.43 15.88
N ALA A 533 -6.92 -18.67 16.95
CA ALA A 533 -8.32 -18.24 17.06
C ALA A 533 -8.43 -16.71 17.14
#